data_446cbf0c65ba6146a76b5014dbdef33d
#
_entry.id   446cbf0c65ba6146a76b5014dbdef33d
#
_cell.length_a   1.000
_cell.length_b   1.000
_cell.length_c   1.000
_cell.angle_alpha   90.00
_cell.angle_beta   90.00
_cell.angle_gamma   90.00
#
_symmetry.space_group_name_H-M   'P 1'
#
loop_
_entity.id
_entity.type
_entity.pdbx_description
1 polymer ?
#
loop_
_entity_poly.entity_id
_entity_poly.type
_entity_poly.pdbx_seq_one_letter_code
_entity_poly.pdbx_strand_id
1 'polypeptide(L)'
;MNLCNHKQSQGKMNGMCLKLFLVSGMMLLSSVLTAQSLDQAKKLYNEGKFEEAKPAFEKLVERTPGNSSYNQWYGVCLYETGEKEKAEKYLRVAAKRNVQEAFRYLGELCYDTYRFEESEEMFQEYIDLLAKKKQDTLPWEQRLEQVKNALRMMEKTEDVEIIDSLVVDKEAFLTAYKLREESGSLMLFSDFFQLSDASESTVYMNQKQDKIFYAQKTPEHQFCLFTQSKLMDKWGDKKMLPMTINSANNENYPFVMSDGVTIYYASTGNGTLGGYDLFVTRYNISSDSYLVPEQLGMPFNSPSNDYMMVIDESKELGWFVSDRFQPEGKVCVYLFIPNPDRKRLLTDDLELKRSRAAIYSIK
;
A
#
# COMPACT_ATOMS: atom_id res chain seq x y z
N MET A 1 41.09 83.03 21.62
CA MET A 1 42.29 82.36 22.16
C MET A 1 41.86 81.30 23.17
N ASN A 2 42.32 80.10 22.98
CA ASN A 2 42.21 78.92 23.81
C ASN A 2 40.87 78.17 23.84
N LEU A 3 40.90 77.13 23.03
CA LEU A 3 40.05 75.95 22.98
C LEU A 3 40.36 75.06 24.15
N CYS A 4 39.34 74.43 24.74
CA CYS A 4 39.50 73.30 25.61
C CYS A 4 38.55 72.20 25.16
N ASN A 5 39.14 71.02 24.85
CA ASN A 5 38.53 69.81 24.42
C ASN A 5 37.78 69.11 25.57
N HIS A 6 36.56 68.69 25.31
CA HIS A 6 35.91 67.62 26.06
C HIS A 6 35.62 66.42 25.11
N LYS A 7 36.37 65.34 25.25
CA LYS A 7 36.04 64.04 24.67
C LYS A 7 35.20 63.24 25.64
N GLN A 8 34.01 62.92 25.19
CA GLN A 8 33.04 62.08 25.85
C GLN A 8 33.44 60.59 25.87
N SER A 9 33.18 59.93 26.97
CA SER A 9 33.09 58.46 27.11
C SER A 9 31.65 58.08 26.93
N GLN A 10 31.28 57.64 25.74
CA GLN A 10 30.08 56.85 25.52
C GLN A 10 30.47 55.61 24.71
N GLY A 11 30.25 54.40 25.28
CA GLY A 11 30.43 53.22 24.46
C GLY A 11 30.81 51.97 25.21
N LYS A 12 30.16 51.60 26.32
CA LYS A 12 30.32 50.23 26.86
C LYS A 12 29.08 49.66 27.58
N MET A 13 27.88 50.16 27.31
CA MET A 13 26.68 49.64 28.03
C MET A 13 25.65 48.91 27.18
N ASN A 14 25.81 48.86 25.85
CA ASN A 14 24.80 48.24 24.97
C ASN A 14 25.07 46.80 24.58
N GLY A 15 26.23 46.19 24.94
CA GLY A 15 26.56 44.84 24.57
C GLY A 15 26.08 43.75 25.55
N MET A 16 25.80 44.13 26.79
CA MET A 16 25.47 43.16 27.87
C MET A 16 23.96 42.95 27.99
N CYS A 17 23.13 43.95 27.71
CA CYS A 17 21.67 43.80 27.70
C CYS A 17 21.16 42.96 26.52
N LEU A 18 21.80 43.06 25.34
CA LEU A 18 21.37 42.32 24.16
C LEU A 18 21.68 40.82 24.23
N LYS A 19 22.76 40.42 24.96
CA LYS A 19 23.09 39.02 25.21
C LYS A 19 22.19 38.37 26.25
N LEU A 20 21.70 39.13 27.24
CA LEU A 20 20.74 38.58 28.23
C LEU A 20 19.35 38.37 27.62
N PHE A 21 18.90 39.17 26.65
CA PHE A 21 17.62 38.98 25.99
C PHE A 21 17.63 37.82 25.00
N LEU A 22 18.75 37.50 24.36
CA LEU A 22 18.88 36.34 23.46
C LEU A 22 18.96 35.01 24.22
N VAL A 23 19.55 34.95 25.41
CA VAL A 23 19.60 33.74 26.26
C VAL A 23 18.25 33.50 26.94
N SER A 24 17.52 34.56 27.34
CA SER A 24 16.18 34.47 27.89
C SER A 24 15.13 34.03 26.86
N GLY A 25 15.27 34.45 25.59
CA GLY A 25 14.40 34.04 24.47
C GLY A 25 14.60 32.59 24.05
N MET A 26 15.84 32.08 24.20
CA MET A 26 16.16 30.68 23.86
C MET A 26 15.75 29.69 24.96
N MET A 27 15.63 30.11 26.22
CA MET A 27 15.11 29.31 27.32
C MET A 27 13.58 29.26 27.39
N LEU A 28 12.87 30.17 26.71
CA LEU A 28 11.40 30.16 26.66
C LEU A 28 10.83 29.31 25.51
N LEU A 29 11.66 28.90 24.54
CA LEU A 29 11.25 27.96 23.47
C LEU A 29 11.43 26.48 23.87
N SER A 30 12.07 26.17 24.99
CA SER A 30 12.32 24.80 25.42
C SER A 30 11.37 24.28 26.52
N SER A 31 10.34 25.05 26.89
CA SER A 31 9.45 24.69 28.03
C SER A 31 7.96 24.63 27.71
N VAL A 32 7.57 24.49 26.45
CA VAL A 32 6.18 24.17 26.08
C VAL A 32 6.09 22.71 25.59
N LEU A 33 6.81 21.80 26.21
CA LEU A 33 6.40 20.41 26.34
C LEU A 33 5.42 20.36 27.53
N THR A 34 4.24 20.96 27.35
CA THR A 34 3.13 20.74 28.29
C THR A 34 2.88 19.24 28.31
N ALA A 35 3.02 18.65 29.49
CA ALA A 35 2.58 17.30 29.71
C ALA A 35 1.10 17.24 29.32
N GLN A 36 0.79 16.66 28.17
CA GLN A 36 -0.59 16.46 27.75
C GLN A 36 -1.31 15.70 28.86
N SER A 37 -2.47 16.19 29.30
CA SER A 37 -3.29 15.44 30.20
C SER A 37 -3.76 14.15 29.53
N LEU A 38 -4.03 13.09 30.31
CA LEU A 38 -4.59 11.85 29.78
C LEU A 38 -5.87 12.09 28.95
N ASP A 39 -6.72 13.04 29.40
CA ASP A 39 -7.98 13.36 28.71
C ASP A 39 -7.71 14.03 27.36
N GLN A 40 -6.71 14.90 27.28
CA GLN A 40 -6.29 15.50 26.02
C GLN A 40 -5.71 14.46 25.06
N ALA A 41 -4.87 13.54 25.54
CA ALA A 41 -4.33 12.46 24.72
C ALA A 41 -5.43 11.52 24.19
N LYS A 42 -6.42 11.18 25.03
CA LYS A 42 -7.59 10.40 24.61
C LYS A 42 -8.43 11.14 23.57
N LYS A 43 -8.60 12.45 23.72
CA LYS A 43 -9.32 13.27 22.73
C LYS A 43 -8.62 13.22 21.38
N LEU A 44 -7.30 13.45 21.33
CA LEU A 44 -6.49 13.36 20.11
C LEU A 44 -6.57 11.96 19.47
N TYR A 45 -6.46 10.92 20.29
CA TYR A 45 -6.61 9.54 19.87
C TYR A 45 -7.97 9.29 19.19
N ASN A 46 -9.06 9.74 19.82
CA ASN A 46 -10.42 9.58 19.28
C ASN A 46 -10.66 10.40 18.02
N GLU A 47 -9.89 11.49 17.83
CA GLU A 47 -9.90 12.31 16.60
C GLU A 47 -8.99 11.73 15.49
N GLY A 48 -8.32 10.58 15.72
CA GLY A 48 -7.37 9.98 14.78
C GLY A 48 -6.01 10.70 14.68
N LYS A 49 -5.72 11.63 15.59
CA LYS A 49 -4.46 12.39 15.65
C LYS A 49 -3.38 11.62 16.43
N PHE A 50 -3.02 10.45 15.90
CA PHE A 50 -2.18 9.48 16.60
C PHE A 50 -0.76 9.99 16.84
N GLU A 51 -0.15 10.71 15.91
CA GLU A 51 1.17 11.32 16.12
C GLU A 51 1.19 12.31 17.28
N GLU A 52 0.13 13.10 17.45
CA GLU A 52 0.04 14.06 18.54
C GLU A 52 -0.27 13.38 19.90
N ALA A 53 -1.01 12.28 19.89
CA ALA A 53 -1.36 11.51 21.09
C ALA A 53 -0.21 10.63 21.60
N LYS A 54 0.60 10.07 20.69
CA LYS A 54 1.65 9.09 20.93
C LYS A 54 2.60 9.43 22.09
N PRO A 55 3.19 10.65 22.21
CA PRO A 55 4.15 10.98 23.27
C PRO A 55 3.56 10.95 24.69
N ALA A 56 2.25 11.23 24.81
CA ALA A 56 1.58 11.18 26.10
C ALA A 56 1.37 9.73 26.57
N PHE A 57 0.94 8.85 25.66
CA PHE A 57 0.75 7.43 25.96
C PHE A 57 2.08 6.72 26.22
N GLU A 58 3.15 7.06 25.50
CA GLU A 58 4.50 6.57 25.78
C GLU A 58 4.91 6.79 27.23
N LYS A 59 4.82 8.03 27.74
CA LYS A 59 5.12 8.37 29.13
C LYS A 59 4.26 7.62 30.13
N LEU A 60 2.98 7.34 29.79
CA LEU A 60 2.09 6.58 30.65
C LEU A 60 2.47 5.10 30.72
N VAL A 61 2.86 4.51 29.60
CA VAL A 61 3.35 3.12 29.55
C VAL A 61 4.68 2.99 30.28
N GLU A 62 5.61 3.94 30.12
CA GLU A 62 6.88 3.95 30.87
C GLU A 62 6.67 3.94 32.40
N ARG A 63 5.70 4.75 32.88
CA ARG A 63 5.36 4.83 34.30
C ARG A 63 4.62 3.60 34.80
N THR A 64 3.79 2.99 33.95
CA THR A 64 2.92 1.87 34.33
C THR A 64 2.88 0.82 33.22
N PRO A 65 3.98 0.05 33.03
CA PRO A 65 4.13 -0.89 31.92
C PRO A 65 3.06 -2.00 31.85
N GLY A 66 2.46 -2.34 32.98
CA GLY A 66 1.41 -3.37 33.07
C GLY A 66 -0.02 -2.88 32.82
N ASN A 67 -0.24 -1.57 32.61
CA ASN A 67 -1.57 -1.04 32.36
C ASN A 67 -2.02 -1.37 30.93
N SER A 68 -3.06 -2.21 30.81
CA SER A 68 -3.55 -2.68 29.51
C SER A 68 -4.11 -1.59 28.61
N SER A 69 -4.81 -0.60 29.18
CA SER A 69 -5.36 0.52 28.40
C SER A 69 -4.27 1.42 27.85
N TYR A 70 -3.23 1.72 28.63
CA TYR A 70 -2.11 2.54 28.17
C TYR A 70 -1.34 1.82 27.06
N ASN A 71 -1.10 0.51 27.25
CA ASN A 71 -0.47 -0.31 26.21
C ASN A 71 -1.31 -0.36 24.93
N GLN A 72 -2.62 -0.49 25.04
CA GLN A 72 -3.51 -0.49 23.85
C GLN A 72 -3.43 0.86 23.12
N TRP A 73 -3.59 2.00 23.81
CA TRP A 73 -3.56 3.31 23.14
C TRP A 73 -2.19 3.60 22.52
N TYR A 74 -1.11 3.29 23.22
CA TYR A 74 0.25 3.48 22.69
C TYR A 74 0.53 2.55 21.52
N GLY A 75 0.16 1.27 21.63
CA GLY A 75 0.31 0.30 20.57
C GLY A 75 -0.48 0.68 19.29
N VAL A 76 -1.70 1.20 19.45
CA VAL A 76 -2.49 1.71 18.32
C VAL A 76 -1.83 2.93 17.69
N CYS A 77 -1.36 3.90 18.51
CA CYS A 77 -0.65 5.06 17.97
C CYS A 77 0.59 4.64 17.16
N LEU A 78 1.37 3.69 17.66
CA LEU A 78 2.53 3.16 16.94
C LEU A 78 2.14 2.49 15.62
N TYR A 79 1.06 1.70 15.62
CA TYR A 79 0.57 1.05 14.40
C TYR A 79 0.16 2.09 13.35
N GLU A 80 -0.69 3.04 13.74
CA GLU A 80 -1.25 4.07 12.84
C GLU A 80 -0.19 5.08 12.35
N THR A 81 0.93 5.20 13.07
CA THR A 81 2.07 6.06 12.65
C THR A 81 3.20 5.28 11.96
N GLY A 82 2.92 4.03 11.53
CA GLY A 82 3.84 3.22 10.72
C GLY A 82 4.90 2.45 11.52
N GLU A 83 4.93 2.57 12.85
CA GLU A 83 5.89 1.85 13.71
C GLU A 83 5.36 0.45 14.12
N LYS A 84 4.89 -0.31 13.12
CA LYS A 84 4.16 -1.58 13.32
C LYS A 84 4.94 -2.61 14.14
N GLU A 85 6.24 -2.75 13.91
CA GLU A 85 7.10 -3.69 14.64
C GLU A 85 7.15 -3.38 16.15
N LYS A 86 7.15 -2.08 16.52
CA LYS A 86 7.10 -1.67 17.92
C LYS A 86 5.72 -1.83 18.54
N ALA A 87 4.66 -1.62 17.75
CA ALA A 87 3.27 -1.69 18.17
C ALA A 87 2.92 -3.06 18.76
N GLU A 88 3.40 -4.15 18.15
CA GLU A 88 3.09 -5.52 18.52
C GLU A 88 3.30 -5.82 20.00
N LYS A 89 4.46 -5.43 20.54
CA LYS A 89 4.81 -5.63 21.95
C LYS A 89 3.72 -5.09 22.89
N TYR A 90 3.23 -3.90 22.64
CA TYR A 90 2.26 -3.22 23.50
C TYR A 90 0.85 -3.77 23.31
N LEU A 91 0.46 -4.04 22.06
CA LEU A 91 -0.82 -4.65 21.74
C LEU A 91 -0.95 -6.05 22.37
N ARG A 92 0.12 -6.85 22.38
CA ARG A 92 0.13 -8.16 23.06
C ARG A 92 -0.05 -8.05 24.58
N VAL A 93 0.50 -7.02 25.23
CA VAL A 93 0.25 -6.77 26.66
C VAL A 93 -1.23 -6.45 26.91
N ALA A 94 -1.85 -5.67 26.05
CA ALA A 94 -3.27 -5.34 26.13
C ALA A 94 -4.17 -6.56 25.86
N ALA A 95 -3.86 -7.36 24.85
CA ALA A 95 -4.60 -8.57 24.48
C ALA A 95 -4.62 -9.61 25.60
N LYS A 96 -3.51 -9.81 26.34
CA LYS A 96 -3.44 -10.68 27.53
C LYS A 96 -4.45 -10.29 28.63
N ARG A 97 -5.02 -9.10 28.59
CA ARG A 97 -6.05 -8.62 29.51
C ARG A 97 -7.42 -8.47 28.84
N ASN A 98 -7.61 -9.11 27.68
CA ASN A 98 -8.84 -9.09 26.90
C ASN A 98 -9.29 -7.67 26.50
N VAL A 99 -8.34 -6.77 26.21
CA VAL A 99 -8.66 -5.46 25.64
C VAL A 99 -9.05 -5.67 24.18
N GLN A 100 -10.32 -5.49 23.86
CA GLN A 100 -10.93 -5.82 22.59
C GLN A 100 -10.18 -5.24 21.38
N GLU A 101 -9.94 -3.91 21.35
CA GLU A 101 -9.24 -3.25 20.26
C GLU A 101 -7.83 -3.79 19.99
N ALA A 102 -7.15 -4.36 21.01
CA ALA A 102 -5.83 -4.92 20.84
C ALA A 102 -5.85 -6.16 19.90
N PHE A 103 -6.90 -6.96 19.96
CA PHE A 103 -7.05 -8.11 19.05
C PHE A 103 -7.24 -7.67 17.62
N ARG A 104 -8.06 -6.63 17.38
CA ARG A 104 -8.26 -6.06 16.05
C ARG A 104 -6.93 -5.61 15.43
N TYR A 105 -6.17 -4.79 16.16
CA TYR A 105 -4.90 -4.28 15.67
C TYR A 105 -3.81 -5.35 15.55
N LEU A 106 -3.82 -6.37 16.41
CA LEU A 106 -2.94 -7.53 16.23
C LEU A 106 -3.33 -8.34 14.99
N GLY A 107 -4.63 -8.51 14.73
CA GLY A 107 -5.13 -9.15 13.53
C GLY A 107 -4.63 -8.46 12.27
N GLU A 108 -4.78 -7.13 12.19
CA GLU A 108 -4.27 -6.33 11.06
C GLU A 108 -2.74 -6.41 10.94
N LEU A 109 -2.02 -6.28 12.05
CA LEU A 109 -0.55 -6.35 12.06
C LEU A 109 -0.04 -7.72 11.58
N CYS A 110 -0.67 -8.79 12.03
CA CYS A 110 -0.34 -10.14 11.59
C CYS A 110 -0.66 -10.32 10.11
N TYR A 111 -1.78 -9.76 9.61
CA TYR A 111 -2.13 -9.75 8.21
C TYR A 111 -1.07 -9.04 7.36
N ASP A 112 -0.70 -7.82 7.72
CA ASP A 112 0.30 -7.00 7.02
C ASP A 112 1.69 -7.66 6.98
N THR A 113 1.97 -8.53 7.95
CA THR A 113 3.24 -9.27 8.07
C THR A 113 3.15 -10.73 7.62
N TYR A 114 2.11 -11.09 6.86
CA TYR A 114 1.89 -12.42 6.30
C TYR A 114 1.80 -13.56 7.35
N ARG A 115 1.46 -13.23 8.58
CA ARG A 115 1.18 -14.21 9.66
C ARG A 115 -0.32 -14.49 9.70
N PHE A 116 -0.84 -15.04 8.60
CA PHE A 116 -2.28 -15.15 8.39
C PHE A 116 -2.97 -16.10 9.37
N GLU A 117 -2.29 -17.16 9.83
CA GLU A 117 -2.82 -18.05 10.87
C GLU A 117 -3.07 -17.29 12.17
N GLU A 118 -2.08 -16.51 12.59
CA GLU A 118 -2.19 -15.69 13.80
C GLU A 118 -3.20 -14.55 13.62
N SER A 119 -3.29 -13.97 12.43
CA SER A 119 -4.29 -12.97 12.07
C SER A 119 -5.72 -13.54 12.20
N GLU A 120 -5.94 -14.77 11.71
CA GLU A 120 -7.22 -15.48 11.84
C GLU A 120 -7.61 -15.66 13.31
N GLU A 121 -6.68 -16.11 14.16
CA GLU A 121 -6.91 -16.26 15.60
C GLU A 121 -7.28 -14.91 16.26
N MET A 122 -6.55 -13.84 15.95
CA MET A 122 -6.80 -12.53 16.53
C MET A 122 -8.16 -11.95 16.13
N PHE A 123 -8.54 -12.06 14.86
CA PHE A 123 -9.85 -11.62 14.41
C PHE A 123 -10.99 -12.46 14.97
N GLN A 124 -10.81 -13.78 15.12
CA GLN A 124 -11.81 -14.62 15.76
C GLN A 124 -12.06 -14.22 17.22
N GLU A 125 -10.99 -13.98 18.00
CA GLU A 125 -11.10 -13.47 19.37
C GLU A 125 -11.79 -12.10 19.42
N TYR A 126 -11.49 -11.22 18.48
CA TYR A 126 -12.14 -9.90 18.38
C TYR A 126 -13.64 -10.05 18.12
N ILE A 127 -14.04 -10.87 17.16
CA ILE A 127 -15.44 -11.17 16.81
C ILE A 127 -16.18 -11.75 18.02
N ASP A 128 -15.58 -12.69 18.73
CA ASP A 128 -16.17 -13.30 19.91
C ASP A 128 -16.42 -12.29 21.05
N LEU A 129 -15.49 -11.34 21.22
CA LEU A 129 -15.66 -10.25 22.18
C LEU A 129 -16.77 -9.26 21.78
N LEU A 130 -16.89 -8.95 20.47
CA LEU A 130 -18.00 -8.14 19.94
C LEU A 130 -19.35 -8.83 20.18
N ALA A 131 -19.46 -10.11 19.84
CA ALA A 131 -20.67 -10.91 20.00
C ALA A 131 -21.11 -10.97 21.47
N LYS A 132 -20.20 -11.20 22.42
CA LYS A 132 -20.48 -11.16 23.88
C LYS A 132 -21.06 -9.82 24.31
N LYS A 133 -20.69 -8.71 23.66
CA LYS A 133 -21.20 -7.36 23.92
C LYS A 133 -22.40 -6.98 23.08
N LYS A 134 -22.89 -7.87 22.22
CA LYS A 134 -23.99 -7.64 21.25
C LYS A 134 -23.68 -6.48 20.29
N GLN A 135 -22.43 -6.31 19.91
CA GLN A 135 -21.97 -5.35 18.91
C GLN A 135 -21.98 -6.01 17.52
N ASP A 136 -22.00 -5.18 16.46
CA ASP A 136 -21.99 -5.66 15.09
C ASP A 136 -20.69 -6.40 14.75
N THR A 137 -20.84 -7.64 14.27
CA THR A 137 -19.72 -8.54 13.89
C THR A 137 -19.50 -8.60 12.38
N LEU A 138 -20.51 -8.25 11.58
CA LEU A 138 -20.54 -8.49 10.14
C LEU A 138 -19.32 -7.94 9.38
N PRO A 139 -18.84 -6.69 9.60
CA PRO A 139 -17.65 -6.20 8.91
C PRO A 139 -16.39 -7.02 9.22
N TRP A 140 -16.30 -7.55 10.44
CA TRP A 140 -15.14 -8.31 10.90
C TRP A 140 -15.18 -9.76 10.47
N GLU A 141 -16.36 -10.34 10.32
CA GLU A 141 -16.56 -11.65 9.68
C GLU A 141 -16.13 -11.59 8.21
N GLN A 142 -16.44 -10.51 7.49
CA GLN A 142 -15.94 -10.27 6.13
C GLN A 142 -14.42 -10.13 6.09
N ARG A 143 -13.84 -9.40 7.06
CA ARG A 143 -12.39 -9.29 7.18
C ARG A 143 -11.73 -10.63 7.48
N LEU A 144 -12.31 -11.44 8.36
CA LEU A 144 -11.86 -12.79 8.66
C LEU A 144 -11.88 -13.71 7.41
N GLU A 145 -12.90 -13.61 6.57
CA GLU A 145 -12.94 -14.37 5.31
C GLU A 145 -11.84 -13.92 4.34
N GLN A 146 -11.48 -12.63 4.33
CA GLN A 146 -10.33 -12.13 3.56
C GLN A 146 -9.01 -12.72 4.09
N VAL A 147 -8.84 -12.81 5.41
CA VAL A 147 -7.67 -13.47 6.04
C VAL A 147 -7.59 -14.94 5.64
N LYS A 148 -8.70 -15.67 5.70
CA LYS A 148 -8.77 -17.07 5.27
C LYS A 148 -8.45 -17.24 3.78
N ASN A 149 -8.85 -16.28 2.96
CA ASN A 149 -8.48 -16.26 1.54
C ASN A 149 -6.97 -16.07 1.35
N ALA A 150 -6.38 -15.12 2.10
CA ALA A 150 -4.92 -14.89 2.09
C ALA A 150 -4.15 -16.15 2.50
N LEU A 151 -4.63 -16.85 3.53
CA LEU A 151 -4.04 -18.12 3.98
C LEU A 151 -4.08 -19.18 2.86
N ARG A 152 -5.23 -19.35 2.21
CA ARG A 152 -5.38 -20.27 1.07
C ARG A 152 -4.45 -19.90 -0.11
N MET A 153 -4.23 -18.60 -0.35
CA MET A 153 -3.30 -18.14 -1.39
C MET A 153 -1.85 -18.39 -1.00
N MET A 154 -1.48 -18.16 0.26
CA MET A 154 -0.13 -18.43 0.75
C MET A 154 0.21 -19.94 0.64
N GLU A 155 -0.74 -20.82 0.89
CA GLU A 155 -0.57 -22.26 0.67
C GLU A 155 -0.30 -22.63 -0.80
N LYS A 156 -0.71 -21.78 -1.73
CA LYS A 156 -0.55 -21.96 -3.17
C LYS A 156 0.51 -21.05 -3.76
N THR A 157 1.38 -20.45 -2.92
CA THR A 157 2.44 -19.56 -3.38
C THR A 157 3.19 -20.15 -4.56
N GLU A 158 3.32 -19.40 -5.63
CA GLU A 158 4.06 -19.79 -6.82
C GLU A 158 5.57 -19.67 -6.58
N ASP A 159 6.33 -20.67 -7.05
CA ASP A 159 7.80 -20.64 -6.94
C ASP A 159 8.37 -19.78 -8.06
N VAL A 160 8.52 -18.50 -7.78
CA VAL A 160 8.97 -17.46 -8.70
C VAL A 160 10.37 -17.00 -8.34
N GLU A 161 11.24 -16.91 -9.32
CA GLU A 161 12.58 -16.38 -9.18
C GLU A 161 12.57 -14.86 -9.45
N ILE A 162 12.70 -14.07 -8.38
CA ILE A 162 12.88 -12.62 -8.47
C ILE A 162 14.38 -12.36 -8.66
N ILE A 163 14.76 -11.73 -9.77
CA ILE A 163 16.16 -11.52 -10.15
C ILE A 163 16.65 -10.10 -9.89
N ASP A 164 15.73 -9.13 -9.79
CA ASP A 164 16.07 -7.73 -9.51
C ASP A 164 14.86 -6.97 -8.97
N SER A 165 15.11 -5.79 -8.39
CA SER A 165 14.04 -4.88 -7.96
C SER A 165 14.51 -3.43 -8.00
N LEU A 166 13.58 -2.52 -8.26
CA LEU A 166 13.83 -1.08 -8.35
C LEU A 166 12.72 -0.30 -7.64
N VAL A 167 13.08 0.49 -6.63
CA VAL A 167 12.15 1.42 -5.98
C VAL A 167 12.12 2.73 -6.75
N VAL A 168 10.93 3.15 -7.13
CA VAL A 168 10.67 4.38 -7.91
C VAL A 168 9.49 5.16 -7.34
N ASP A 169 9.32 6.39 -7.80
CA ASP A 169 8.08 7.13 -7.56
C ASP A 169 6.91 6.44 -8.26
N LYS A 170 5.76 6.37 -7.58
CA LYS A 170 4.56 5.71 -8.11
C LYS A 170 4.15 6.29 -9.47
N GLU A 171 4.31 7.59 -9.67
CA GLU A 171 3.97 8.26 -10.94
C GLU A 171 4.93 7.92 -12.08
N ALA A 172 6.14 7.42 -11.76
CA ALA A 172 7.21 7.18 -12.72
C ALA A 172 7.46 5.69 -13.01
N PHE A 173 6.69 4.76 -12.43
CA PHE A 173 7.01 3.33 -12.49
C PHE A 173 7.04 2.75 -13.92
N LEU A 174 6.30 3.33 -14.87
CA LEU A 174 6.33 2.90 -16.27
C LEU A 174 7.73 3.04 -16.92
N THR A 175 8.57 3.93 -16.41
CA THR A 175 9.94 4.12 -16.93
C THR A 175 10.87 2.94 -16.64
N ALA A 176 10.51 2.08 -15.69
CA ALA A 176 11.26 0.88 -15.35
C ALA A 176 11.06 -0.27 -16.36
N TYR A 177 9.97 -0.24 -17.13
CA TYR A 177 9.67 -1.27 -18.12
C TYR A 177 10.45 -1.04 -19.41
N LYS A 178 11.30 -1.99 -19.76
CA LYS A 178 12.11 -1.96 -21.00
C LYS A 178 11.62 -3.06 -21.94
N LEU A 179 10.40 -2.91 -22.44
CA LEU A 179 9.79 -3.88 -23.34
C LEU A 179 10.45 -3.85 -24.71
N ARG A 180 10.42 -4.99 -25.41
CA ARG A 180 10.66 -5.03 -26.85
C ARG A 180 9.43 -4.63 -27.62
N GLU A 181 9.60 -4.18 -28.86
CA GLU A 181 8.51 -3.77 -29.73
C GLU A 181 7.48 -4.89 -29.95
N GLU A 182 7.92 -6.15 -29.94
CA GLU A 182 7.06 -7.33 -30.08
C GLU A 182 6.04 -7.45 -28.93
N SER A 183 6.38 -6.97 -27.75
CA SER A 183 5.51 -6.99 -26.56
C SER A 183 4.55 -5.80 -26.50
N GLY A 184 4.57 -4.90 -27.51
CA GLY A 184 3.78 -3.67 -27.53
C GLY A 184 4.41 -2.55 -26.70
N SER A 185 3.61 -1.55 -26.37
CA SER A 185 4.08 -0.39 -25.60
C SER A 185 3.11 0.02 -24.50
N LEU A 186 3.67 0.63 -23.47
CA LEU A 186 2.95 1.15 -22.30
C LEU A 186 3.18 2.66 -22.19
N MET A 187 2.14 3.39 -21.86
CA MET A 187 2.20 4.84 -21.63
C MET A 187 1.13 5.29 -20.64
N LEU A 188 1.28 6.47 -20.10
CA LEU A 188 0.24 7.08 -19.30
C LEU A 188 -0.98 7.42 -20.15
N PHE A 189 -2.16 7.32 -19.57
CA PHE A 189 -3.41 7.68 -20.26
C PHE A 189 -3.42 9.15 -20.69
N SER A 190 -2.91 10.05 -19.84
CA SER A 190 -2.76 11.48 -20.15
C SER A 190 -1.87 11.73 -21.37
N ASP A 191 -0.77 10.99 -21.48
CA ASP A 191 0.17 11.16 -22.59
C ASP A 191 -0.43 10.69 -23.91
N PHE A 192 -1.09 9.54 -23.92
CA PHE A 192 -1.72 8.99 -25.11
C PHE A 192 -2.86 9.88 -25.64
N PHE A 193 -3.73 10.34 -24.73
CA PHE A 193 -4.88 11.18 -25.11
C PHE A 193 -4.58 12.68 -25.08
N GLN A 194 -3.32 13.09 -24.82
CA GLN A 194 -2.86 14.49 -24.76
C GLN A 194 -3.69 15.36 -23.82
N LEU A 195 -3.91 14.85 -22.61
CA LEU A 195 -4.65 15.54 -21.56
C LEU A 195 -3.71 16.40 -20.70
N SER A 196 -4.23 17.52 -20.18
CA SER A 196 -3.49 18.40 -19.28
C SER A 196 -3.34 17.83 -17.88
N ASP A 197 -4.30 17.04 -17.44
CA ASP A 197 -4.36 16.50 -16.07
C ASP A 197 -3.75 15.10 -16.03
N ALA A 198 -2.89 14.87 -15.03
CA ALA A 198 -2.33 13.55 -14.79
C ALA A 198 -3.43 12.55 -14.48
N SER A 199 -3.32 11.34 -15.02
CA SER A 199 -4.21 10.23 -14.75
C SER A 199 -3.41 9.07 -14.17
N GLU A 200 -3.95 8.41 -13.14
CA GLU A 200 -3.36 7.18 -12.59
C GLU A 200 -3.47 5.98 -13.54
N SER A 201 -4.22 6.11 -14.64
CA SER A 201 -4.45 5.01 -15.58
C SER A 201 -3.39 4.93 -16.65
N THR A 202 -3.24 3.71 -17.20
CA THR A 202 -2.28 3.40 -18.26
C THR A 202 -2.98 2.96 -19.53
N VAL A 203 -2.27 3.10 -20.64
CA VAL A 203 -2.65 2.59 -21.96
C VAL A 203 -1.62 1.55 -22.40
N TYR A 204 -2.08 0.36 -22.72
CA TYR A 204 -1.32 -0.64 -23.47
C TYR A 204 -1.68 -0.53 -24.94
N MET A 205 -0.68 -0.50 -25.82
CA MET A 205 -0.84 -0.54 -27.27
C MET A 205 -0.11 -1.77 -27.81
N ASN A 206 -0.79 -2.56 -28.64
CA ASN A 206 -0.20 -3.75 -29.23
C ASN A 206 0.92 -3.43 -30.24
N GLN A 207 1.73 -4.44 -30.59
CA GLN A 207 2.85 -4.33 -31.52
C GLN A 207 2.46 -3.69 -32.86
N LYS A 208 1.29 -4.04 -33.40
CA LYS A 208 0.82 -3.49 -34.70
C LYS A 208 0.35 -2.04 -34.61
N GLN A 209 0.27 -1.48 -33.41
CA GLN A 209 -0.23 -0.13 -33.13
C GLN A 209 -1.66 0.13 -33.67
N ASP A 210 -2.44 -0.93 -33.74
CA ASP A 210 -3.81 -0.90 -34.25
C ASP A 210 -4.87 -1.23 -33.17
N LYS A 211 -4.45 -1.58 -31.95
CA LYS A 211 -5.36 -1.86 -30.85
C LYS A 211 -4.80 -1.37 -29.52
N ILE A 212 -5.64 -0.72 -28.73
CA ILE A 212 -5.30 -0.27 -27.37
C ILE A 212 -6.26 -0.85 -26.36
N PHE A 213 -5.74 -1.02 -25.14
CA PHE A 213 -6.48 -1.31 -23.92
C PHE A 213 -6.09 -0.28 -22.87
N TYR A 214 -7.05 0.26 -22.14
CA TYR A 214 -6.81 1.31 -21.16
C TYR A 214 -7.88 1.35 -20.10
N ALA A 215 -7.60 2.01 -18.98
CA ALA A 215 -8.60 2.28 -17.96
C ALA A 215 -9.07 3.74 -18.06
N GLN A 216 -10.36 3.96 -17.87
CA GLN A 216 -10.97 5.28 -17.81
C GLN A 216 -12.03 5.33 -16.73
N LYS A 217 -12.11 6.46 -16.00
CA LYS A 217 -13.19 6.68 -15.03
C LYS A 217 -14.54 6.77 -15.74
N THR A 218 -15.51 6.07 -15.17
CA THR A 218 -16.92 6.17 -15.58
C THR A 218 -17.60 7.33 -14.84
N PRO A 219 -18.85 7.69 -15.21
CA PRO A 219 -19.64 8.67 -14.47
C PRO A 219 -19.83 8.32 -12.99
N GLU A 220 -19.77 7.04 -12.63
CA GLU A 220 -19.84 6.51 -11.26
C GLU A 220 -18.50 6.64 -10.50
N HIS A 221 -17.51 7.29 -11.11
CA HIS A 221 -16.18 7.56 -10.56
C HIS A 221 -15.28 6.32 -10.35
N GLN A 222 -15.64 5.16 -10.90
CA GLN A 222 -14.79 3.97 -10.90
C GLN A 222 -14.00 3.85 -12.20
N PHE A 223 -12.82 3.25 -12.14
CA PHE A 223 -12.06 2.90 -13.33
C PHE A 223 -12.60 1.61 -13.94
N CYS A 224 -12.90 1.65 -15.24
CA CYS A 224 -13.24 0.47 -16.03
C CYS A 224 -12.28 0.33 -17.20
N LEU A 225 -12.07 -0.91 -17.64
CA LEU A 225 -11.24 -1.22 -18.81
C LEU A 225 -12.03 -1.06 -20.11
N PHE A 226 -11.39 -0.40 -21.06
CA PHE A 226 -11.89 -0.17 -22.42
C PHE A 226 -10.88 -0.66 -23.46
N THR A 227 -11.36 -0.87 -24.67
CA THR A 227 -10.53 -1.14 -25.84
C THR A 227 -10.98 -0.29 -27.02
N GLN A 228 -10.03 0.06 -27.88
CA GLN A 228 -10.28 0.67 -29.17
C GLN A 228 -9.41 -0.02 -30.23
N SER A 229 -9.94 -0.13 -31.46
CA SER A 229 -9.18 -0.61 -32.58
C SER A 229 -9.05 0.51 -33.61
N LYS A 230 -7.92 0.56 -34.29
CA LYS A 230 -7.64 1.53 -35.33
C LYS A 230 -8.21 1.02 -36.68
N LEU A 231 -8.98 1.83 -37.32
CA LEU A 231 -9.48 1.59 -38.69
C LEU A 231 -8.77 2.58 -39.59
N MET A 232 -7.91 2.07 -40.49
CA MET A 232 -6.95 2.88 -41.24
C MET A 232 -6.10 3.72 -40.30
N ASP A 233 -6.22 5.05 -40.30
CA ASP A 233 -5.42 5.96 -39.47
C ASP A 233 -6.21 6.58 -38.31
N LYS A 234 -7.43 6.12 -38.04
CA LYS A 234 -8.30 6.68 -37.00
C LYS A 234 -8.70 5.62 -35.98
N TRP A 235 -8.66 6.01 -34.72
CA TRP A 235 -9.21 5.20 -33.62
C TRP A 235 -10.74 5.15 -33.77
N GLY A 236 -11.28 3.94 -33.74
CA GLY A 236 -12.72 3.69 -33.72
C GLY A 236 -13.36 4.01 -32.38
N ASP A 237 -14.63 3.67 -32.24
CA ASP A 237 -15.36 3.88 -30.97
C ASP A 237 -14.78 3.06 -29.84
N LYS A 238 -14.75 3.67 -28.65
CA LYS A 238 -14.36 2.97 -27.43
C LYS A 238 -15.39 1.91 -27.07
N LYS A 239 -14.92 0.73 -26.69
CA LYS A 239 -15.75 -0.38 -26.24
C LYS A 239 -15.35 -0.72 -24.81
N MET A 240 -16.29 -0.68 -23.87
CA MET A 240 -16.09 -1.16 -22.52
C MET A 240 -15.92 -2.68 -22.55
N LEU A 241 -14.95 -3.22 -21.80
CA LEU A 241 -14.85 -4.66 -21.59
C LEU A 241 -16.06 -5.15 -20.75
N PRO A 242 -16.46 -6.42 -20.89
CA PRO A 242 -17.67 -6.91 -20.27
C PRO A 242 -17.60 -6.91 -18.72
N MET A 243 -18.76 -7.00 -18.09
CA MET A 243 -18.91 -7.01 -16.63
C MET A 243 -18.26 -8.21 -15.93
N THR A 244 -17.86 -9.23 -16.68
CA THR A 244 -17.03 -10.32 -16.16
C THR A 244 -15.60 -9.85 -15.81
N ILE A 245 -15.12 -8.78 -16.44
CA ILE A 245 -13.85 -8.12 -16.20
C ILE A 245 -14.07 -6.86 -15.35
N ASN A 246 -14.92 -5.94 -15.84
CA ASN A 246 -15.28 -4.71 -15.15
C ASN A 246 -16.28 -5.03 -14.02
N SER A 247 -15.81 -5.04 -12.79
CA SER A 247 -16.65 -5.27 -11.61
C SER A 247 -17.35 -3.97 -11.16
N ALA A 248 -17.94 -3.98 -9.98
CA ALA A 248 -18.44 -2.76 -9.34
C ALA A 248 -17.32 -1.92 -8.66
N ASN A 249 -16.05 -2.30 -8.85
CA ASN A 249 -14.89 -1.68 -8.23
C ASN A 249 -13.99 -1.05 -9.31
N ASN A 250 -12.71 -0.84 -9.02
CA ASN A 250 -11.78 -0.26 -9.99
C ASN A 250 -10.99 -1.36 -10.68
N GLU A 251 -10.94 -1.30 -12.02
CA GLU A 251 -10.05 -2.09 -12.87
C GLU A 251 -9.10 -1.15 -13.60
N ASN A 252 -7.78 -1.43 -13.54
CA ASN A 252 -6.75 -0.57 -14.12
C ASN A 252 -5.53 -1.37 -14.59
N TYR A 253 -4.56 -0.69 -15.17
CA TYR A 253 -3.24 -1.20 -15.55
C TYR A 253 -3.30 -2.43 -16.50
N PRO A 254 -4.03 -2.37 -17.61
CA PRO A 254 -4.13 -3.49 -18.53
C PRO A 254 -2.82 -3.72 -19.28
N PHE A 255 -2.46 -5.00 -19.44
CA PHE A 255 -1.40 -5.48 -20.31
C PHE A 255 -1.88 -6.70 -21.08
N VAL A 256 -1.61 -6.76 -22.38
CA VAL A 256 -2.00 -7.89 -23.22
C VAL A 256 -0.74 -8.58 -23.74
N MET A 257 -0.69 -9.90 -23.62
CA MET A 257 0.43 -10.71 -24.10
C MET A 257 0.51 -10.71 -25.64
N SER A 258 1.62 -11.18 -26.17
CA SER A 258 1.87 -11.27 -27.62
C SER A 258 0.86 -12.15 -28.36
N ASP A 259 0.20 -13.09 -27.65
CA ASP A 259 -0.90 -13.92 -28.19
C ASP A 259 -2.16 -13.10 -28.55
N GLY A 260 -2.24 -11.85 -28.07
CA GLY A 260 -3.34 -10.92 -28.32
C GLY A 260 -4.65 -11.27 -27.62
N VAL A 261 -4.68 -12.31 -26.79
CA VAL A 261 -5.89 -12.80 -26.09
C VAL A 261 -5.76 -12.89 -24.58
N THR A 262 -4.56 -13.04 -24.06
CA THR A 262 -4.32 -13.09 -22.61
C THR A 262 -4.12 -11.67 -22.07
N ILE A 263 -4.94 -11.28 -21.08
CA ILE A 263 -4.97 -9.93 -20.51
C ILE A 263 -4.67 -10.02 -19.02
N TYR A 264 -3.64 -9.31 -18.57
CA TYR A 264 -3.38 -9.00 -17.17
C TYR A 264 -3.93 -7.62 -16.84
N TYR A 265 -4.45 -7.46 -15.63
CA TYR A 265 -4.93 -6.17 -15.14
C TYR A 265 -4.97 -6.17 -13.61
N ALA A 266 -5.13 -5.01 -13.00
CA ALA A 266 -5.34 -4.89 -11.56
C ALA A 266 -6.80 -4.53 -11.26
N SER A 267 -7.34 -5.10 -10.17
CA SER A 267 -8.68 -4.82 -9.67
C SER A 267 -8.68 -4.61 -8.15
N THR A 268 -9.59 -3.77 -7.66
CA THR A 268 -9.86 -3.60 -6.23
C THR A 268 -11.07 -4.39 -5.75
N GLY A 269 -11.61 -5.28 -6.61
CA GLY A 269 -12.79 -6.10 -6.35
C GLY A 269 -12.49 -7.58 -6.22
N ASN A 270 -13.56 -8.40 -6.17
CA ASN A 270 -13.49 -9.86 -6.31
C ASN A 270 -12.59 -10.60 -5.30
N GLY A 271 -12.58 -10.14 -4.03
CA GLY A 271 -11.85 -10.83 -2.95
C GLY A 271 -10.36 -10.54 -2.94
N THR A 272 -9.96 -9.34 -3.32
CA THR A 272 -8.58 -8.87 -3.22
C THR A 272 -8.03 -8.97 -1.80
N LEU A 273 -6.72 -9.15 -1.69
CA LEU A 273 -6.01 -9.22 -0.41
C LEU A 273 -5.76 -7.82 0.17
N GLY A 274 -5.38 -6.88 -0.70
CA GLY A 274 -5.12 -5.49 -0.33
C GLY A 274 -6.07 -4.52 -1.04
N GLY A 275 -5.50 -3.50 -1.68
CA GLY A 275 -6.21 -2.61 -2.58
C GLY A 275 -6.34 -3.21 -3.98
N TYR A 276 -5.46 -2.81 -4.89
CA TYR A 276 -5.33 -3.46 -6.19
C TYR A 276 -4.62 -4.81 -6.07
N ASP A 277 -5.22 -5.85 -6.64
CA ASP A 277 -4.61 -7.15 -6.87
C ASP A 277 -4.56 -7.46 -8.37
N LEU A 278 -3.61 -8.29 -8.78
CA LEU A 278 -3.39 -8.69 -10.17
C LEU A 278 -4.27 -9.86 -10.55
N PHE A 279 -4.92 -9.72 -11.70
CA PHE A 279 -5.78 -10.72 -12.32
C PHE A 279 -5.32 -11.04 -13.74
N VAL A 280 -5.67 -12.23 -14.20
CA VAL A 280 -5.50 -12.65 -15.59
C VAL A 280 -6.82 -13.18 -16.14
N THR A 281 -7.12 -12.85 -17.39
CA THR A 281 -8.21 -13.44 -18.14
C THR A 281 -7.77 -13.71 -19.58
N ARG A 282 -8.57 -14.47 -20.30
CA ARG A 282 -8.29 -14.81 -21.69
C ARG A 282 -9.53 -14.63 -22.53
N TYR A 283 -9.36 -13.98 -23.69
CA TYR A 283 -10.41 -13.89 -24.68
C TYR A 283 -10.53 -15.21 -25.44
N ASN A 284 -11.73 -15.77 -25.46
CA ASN A 284 -12.06 -16.98 -26.24
C ASN A 284 -12.67 -16.56 -27.57
N ILE A 285 -11.90 -16.73 -28.64
CA ILE A 285 -12.30 -16.36 -30.00
C ILE A 285 -13.54 -17.14 -30.47
N SER A 286 -13.68 -18.41 -30.04
CA SER A 286 -14.77 -19.27 -30.46
C SER A 286 -16.12 -18.87 -29.88
N SER A 287 -16.15 -18.34 -28.67
CA SER A 287 -17.37 -17.89 -27.97
C SER A 287 -17.55 -16.37 -27.97
N ASP A 288 -16.61 -15.61 -28.56
CA ASP A 288 -16.58 -14.16 -28.56
C ASP A 288 -16.76 -13.57 -27.14
N SER A 289 -16.06 -14.15 -26.16
CA SER A 289 -16.20 -13.80 -24.76
C SER A 289 -14.90 -13.96 -23.99
N TYR A 290 -14.78 -13.29 -22.85
CA TYR A 290 -13.67 -13.48 -21.92
C TYR A 290 -13.98 -14.60 -20.93
N LEU A 291 -12.96 -15.38 -20.57
CA LEU A 291 -13.03 -16.31 -19.45
C LEU A 291 -13.20 -15.54 -18.14
N VAL A 292 -13.71 -16.22 -17.12
CA VAL A 292 -13.77 -15.65 -15.78
C VAL A 292 -12.34 -15.33 -15.32
N PRO A 293 -12.07 -14.08 -14.89
CA PRO A 293 -10.75 -13.71 -14.43
C PRO A 293 -10.28 -14.52 -13.23
N GLU A 294 -9.01 -14.90 -13.25
CA GLU A 294 -8.35 -15.58 -12.15
C GLU A 294 -7.38 -14.61 -11.46
N GLN A 295 -7.44 -14.59 -10.13
CA GLN A 295 -6.47 -13.86 -9.31
C GLN A 295 -5.12 -14.57 -9.36
N LEU A 296 -4.00 -13.84 -9.53
CA LEU A 296 -2.69 -14.47 -9.69
C LEU A 296 -2.22 -15.17 -8.43
N GLY A 297 -2.57 -14.65 -7.26
CA GLY A 297 -2.12 -15.18 -5.97
C GLY A 297 -0.70 -14.72 -5.60
N MET A 298 -0.14 -15.34 -4.56
CA MET A 298 1.20 -14.99 -4.08
C MET A 298 2.29 -15.66 -4.90
N PRO A 299 3.43 -14.98 -5.14
CA PRO A 299 3.87 -13.72 -4.54
C PRO A 299 3.41 -12.45 -5.26
N PHE A 300 2.67 -12.55 -6.34
CA PHE A 300 2.27 -11.39 -7.15
C PHE A 300 1.28 -10.49 -6.41
N ASN A 301 0.30 -11.09 -5.73
CA ASN A 301 -0.67 -10.38 -4.91
C ASN A 301 -0.26 -10.39 -3.43
N SER A 302 -0.62 -9.32 -2.73
CA SER A 302 -0.18 -9.03 -1.37
C SER A 302 -1.24 -8.32 -0.54
N PRO A 303 -1.06 -8.15 0.78
CA PRO A 303 -1.89 -7.25 1.59
C PRO A 303 -1.84 -5.77 1.20
N SER A 304 -0.94 -5.38 0.29
CA SER A 304 -0.76 -4.02 -0.24
C SER A 304 -1.41 -3.87 -1.61
N ASN A 305 -1.10 -2.81 -2.36
CA ASN A 305 -1.53 -2.71 -3.75
C ASN A 305 -0.49 -3.33 -4.69
N ASP A 306 -0.98 -4.12 -5.64
CA ASP A 306 -0.21 -4.72 -6.71
C ASP A 306 -0.79 -4.24 -8.05
N TYR A 307 -0.02 -3.42 -8.79
CA TYR A 307 -0.60 -2.55 -9.81
C TYR A 307 -0.54 -3.08 -11.22
N MET A 308 0.58 -3.62 -11.67
CA MET A 308 0.78 -3.93 -13.07
C MET A 308 1.67 -5.15 -13.27
N MET A 309 1.18 -6.11 -14.04
CA MET A 309 1.92 -7.27 -14.51
C MET A 309 2.26 -7.09 -15.99
N VAL A 310 3.50 -7.34 -16.36
CA VAL A 310 3.99 -7.30 -17.73
C VAL A 310 4.90 -8.48 -17.98
N ILE A 311 4.75 -9.15 -19.11
CA ILE A 311 5.59 -10.28 -19.52
C ILE A 311 6.13 -10.01 -20.92
N ASP A 312 7.45 -9.95 -21.06
CA ASP A 312 8.16 -9.91 -22.33
C ASP A 312 8.62 -11.34 -22.67
N GLU A 313 7.80 -12.06 -23.44
CA GLU A 313 8.05 -13.45 -23.81
C GLU A 313 9.37 -13.61 -24.58
N SER A 314 9.76 -12.61 -25.36
CA SER A 314 10.97 -12.64 -26.16
C SER A 314 12.26 -12.51 -25.35
N LYS A 315 12.15 -11.96 -24.13
CA LYS A 315 13.24 -11.87 -23.15
C LYS A 315 13.16 -12.93 -22.08
N GLU A 316 12.05 -13.66 -22.01
CA GLU A 316 11.73 -14.57 -20.90
C GLU A 316 11.78 -13.84 -19.54
N LEU A 317 11.29 -12.59 -19.51
CA LEU A 317 11.29 -11.73 -18.31
C LEU A 317 9.87 -11.21 -18.04
N GLY A 318 9.58 -11.09 -16.75
CA GLY A 318 8.37 -10.46 -16.26
C GLY A 318 8.66 -9.34 -15.27
N TRP A 319 7.75 -8.39 -15.19
CA TRP A 319 7.77 -7.30 -14.22
C TRP A 319 6.41 -7.20 -13.56
N PHE A 320 6.40 -6.93 -12.27
CA PHE A 320 5.19 -6.47 -11.59
C PHE A 320 5.54 -5.38 -10.58
N VAL A 321 4.55 -4.57 -10.24
CA VAL A 321 4.71 -3.42 -9.36
C VAL A 321 3.87 -3.59 -8.12
N SER A 322 4.45 -3.29 -6.97
CA SER A 322 3.76 -3.31 -5.69
C SER A 322 4.23 -2.17 -4.79
N ASP A 323 3.33 -1.66 -3.94
CA ASP A 323 3.71 -0.72 -2.88
C ASP A 323 4.00 -1.42 -1.54
N ARG A 324 4.02 -2.78 -1.51
CA ARG A 324 4.39 -3.55 -0.32
C ARG A 324 5.72 -3.08 0.24
N PHE A 325 5.77 -2.84 1.54
CA PHE A 325 6.97 -2.37 2.28
C PHE A 325 7.54 -1.03 1.80
N GLN A 326 6.82 -0.27 0.98
CA GLN A 326 7.29 1.01 0.50
C GLN A 326 6.63 2.17 1.27
N PRO A 327 7.33 3.30 1.44
CA PRO A 327 6.70 4.50 1.96
C PRO A 327 5.68 5.05 0.96
N GLU A 328 4.76 5.86 1.47
CA GLU A 328 3.74 6.52 0.63
C GLU A 328 4.34 7.22 -0.58
N GLY A 329 3.72 7.08 -1.73
CA GLY A 329 4.19 7.65 -3.01
C GLY A 329 5.31 6.88 -3.70
N LYS A 330 5.82 5.79 -3.11
CA LYS A 330 6.81 4.90 -3.71
C LYS A 330 6.22 3.54 -4.04
N VAL A 331 6.79 2.90 -5.05
CA VAL A 331 6.51 1.52 -5.43
C VAL A 331 7.80 0.78 -5.75
N CYS A 332 7.78 -0.54 -5.60
CA CYS A 332 8.85 -1.41 -6.04
C CYS A 332 8.44 -2.12 -7.32
N VAL A 333 9.25 -2.03 -8.35
CA VAL A 333 9.14 -2.81 -9.58
C VAL A 333 10.02 -4.03 -9.43
N TYR A 334 9.41 -5.21 -9.39
CA TYR A 334 10.10 -6.49 -9.31
C TYR A 334 10.30 -7.08 -10.68
N LEU A 335 11.52 -7.50 -10.99
CA LEU A 335 11.88 -8.23 -12.20
C LEU A 335 11.99 -9.72 -11.86
N PHE A 336 11.31 -10.58 -12.62
CA PHE A 336 11.27 -12.01 -12.36
C PHE A 336 11.38 -12.86 -13.64
N ILE A 337 11.72 -14.13 -13.47
CA ILE A 337 11.66 -15.13 -14.53
C ILE A 337 10.25 -15.73 -14.51
N PRO A 338 9.47 -15.61 -15.62
CA PRO A 338 8.14 -16.19 -15.71
C PRO A 338 8.16 -17.71 -15.48
N ASN A 339 7.19 -18.21 -14.74
CA ASN A 339 6.98 -19.62 -14.47
C ASN A 339 5.75 -20.11 -15.26
N PRO A 340 5.92 -20.54 -16.54
CA PRO A 340 4.79 -20.85 -17.42
C PRO A 340 3.95 -22.02 -16.93
N ASP A 341 4.55 -22.95 -16.18
CA ASP A 341 3.87 -24.11 -15.60
C ASP A 341 3.17 -23.75 -14.26
N ARG A 342 3.35 -22.53 -13.76
CA ARG A 342 2.84 -22.07 -12.47
C ARG A 342 3.14 -23.05 -11.33
N LYS A 343 4.38 -23.56 -11.30
CA LYS A 343 4.84 -24.47 -10.25
C LYS A 343 4.74 -23.80 -8.90
N ARG A 344 4.16 -24.51 -7.95
CA ARG A 344 4.01 -24.04 -6.57
C ARG A 344 5.26 -24.34 -5.77
N LEU A 345 5.52 -23.47 -4.79
CA LEU A 345 6.54 -23.72 -3.78
C LEU A 345 6.12 -24.93 -2.92
N LEU A 346 6.88 -26.01 -3.01
CA LEU A 346 6.65 -27.23 -2.23
C LEU A 346 7.55 -27.20 -0.99
N THR A 347 6.99 -26.77 0.14
CA THR A 347 7.68 -26.75 1.43
C THR A 347 6.69 -26.82 2.58
N ASP A 348 7.08 -27.50 3.66
CA ASP A 348 6.38 -27.49 4.95
C ASP A 348 6.94 -26.42 5.91
N ASP A 349 8.01 -25.74 5.51
CA ASP A 349 8.60 -24.64 6.27
C ASP A 349 7.76 -23.36 6.08
N LEU A 350 6.99 -22.99 7.12
CA LEU A 350 6.13 -21.83 7.12
C LEU A 350 6.90 -20.51 6.96
N GLU A 351 8.11 -20.41 7.53
CA GLU A 351 8.90 -19.18 7.42
C GLU A 351 9.43 -19.01 6.00
N LEU A 352 9.87 -20.10 5.37
CA LEU A 352 10.26 -20.08 3.96
C LEU A 352 9.08 -19.72 3.08
N LYS A 353 7.90 -20.35 3.30
CA LYS A 353 6.67 -20.07 2.55
C LYS A 353 6.27 -18.59 2.68
N ARG A 354 6.26 -18.06 3.90
CA ARG A 354 5.97 -16.65 4.21
C ARG A 354 6.98 -15.71 3.54
N SER A 355 8.27 -16.04 3.65
CA SER A 355 9.34 -15.25 3.02
C SER A 355 9.22 -15.18 1.50
N ARG A 356 8.84 -16.29 0.85
CA ARG A 356 8.63 -16.34 -0.61
C ARG A 356 7.35 -15.61 -1.02
N ALA A 357 6.25 -15.79 -0.28
CA ALA A 357 4.99 -15.09 -0.53
C ALA A 357 5.12 -13.56 -0.40
N ALA A 358 5.89 -13.10 0.58
CA ALA A 358 6.12 -11.69 0.87
C ALA A 358 7.30 -11.08 0.08
N ILE A 359 8.16 -11.90 -0.51
CA ILE A 359 9.42 -11.48 -1.16
C ILE A 359 10.35 -10.78 -0.15
N TYR A 360 10.45 -11.29 1.09
CA TYR A 360 11.29 -10.69 2.13
C TYR A 360 12.78 -10.63 1.80
N SER A 361 13.27 -11.46 0.89
CA SER A 361 14.69 -11.46 0.46
C SER A 361 15.09 -10.19 -0.30
N ILE A 362 14.12 -9.35 -0.68
CA ILE A 362 14.32 -8.12 -1.46
C ILE A 362 13.63 -6.94 -0.75
N LYS A 363 13.77 -6.88 0.56
CA LYS A 363 13.24 -5.78 1.37
C LYS A 363 14.14 -4.56 1.31
#